data_8420b288923599fff0bb78eff5b66f3e
#
_entry.id   8420b288923599fff0bb78eff5b66f3e
#
_cell.length_a   1.000
_cell.length_b   1.000
_cell.length_c   1.000
_cell.angle_alpha   90.00
_cell.angle_beta   90.00
_cell.angle_gamma   90.00
#
_symmetry.space_group_name_H-M   'P 1'
#
loop_
_entity.id
_entity.type
_entity.pdbx_description
1 polymer ?
#
loop_
_entity_poly.entity_id
_entity_poly.type
_entity_poly.pdbx_seq_one_letter_code
_entity_poly.pdbx_strand_id
1 'polypeptide(L)'
;RRSDLIISHPALGDPTDVKGLPWPGSGRTKHEARFLPFGDLARALAAKKPTVWFLDDLGQATNAMQAAYMQLLLARRVNEHVLPDCVTFVAATNRRSDRAGVNGILEPVKSRFATIIHVEPNLDDWCNWSIEAGIPAELRAFLRFRPHLLCDVQPTADMTNSPSPRT
;
A
#
# COMPACT_ATOMS: atom_id res chain seq x y z
N ARG A 1 18.75 5.74 -10.58
CA ARG A 1 18.19 4.74 -11.54
C ARG A 1 16.67 4.85 -11.51
N ARG A 2 16.05 4.93 -12.68
CA ARG A 2 14.58 5.03 -12.80
C ARG A 2 13.98 3.63 -12.57
N SER A 3 13.14 3.46 -11.55
CA SER A 3 12.39 2.24 -11.28
C SER A 3 10.96 2.37 -11.79
N ASP A 4 10.32 1.24 -12.08
CA ASP A 4 8.88 1.20 -12.32
C ASP A 4 8.13 1.16 -10.98
N LEU A 5 6.87 1.60 -11.02
CA LEU A 5 5.98 1.59 -9.86
C LEU A 5 4.68 0.86 -10.23
N ILE A 6 4.30 -0.08 -9.38
CA ILE A 6 2.99 -0.73 -9.38
C ILE A 6 2.33 -0.32 -8.08
N ILE A 7 1.12 0.22 -8.13
CA ILE A 7 0.35 0.58 -6.95
C ILE A 7 -0.90 -0.30 -6.92
N SER A 8 -1.04 -1.05 -5.84
CA SER A 8 -2.24 -1.85 -5.56
C SER A 8 -2.91 -1.35 -4.30
N HIS A 9 -4.24 -1.44 -4.26
CA HIS A 9 -5.06 -1.08 -3.11
C HIS A 9 -5.71 -2.34 -2.52
N PRO A 10 -5.02 -3.06 -1.62
CA PRO A 10 -5.52 -4.33 -1.07
C PRO A 10 -6.87 -4.20 -0.35
N ALA A 11 -7.19 -3.01 0.17
CA ALA A 11 -8.48 -2.73 0.80
C ALA A 11 -9.68 -2.84 -0.16
N LEU A 12 -9.45 -2.61 -1.45
CA LEU A 12 -10.47 -2.66 -2.51
C LEU A 12 -10.38 -3.95 -3.35
N GLY A 13 -9.36 -4.77 -3.13
CA GLY A 13 -9.05 -5.94 -3.93
C GLY A 13 -9.73 -7.23 -3.45
N ASP A 14 -9.64 -8.24 -4.29
CA ASP A 14 -10.05 -9.61 -4.01
C ASP A 14 -8.82 -10.54 -4.00
N PRO A 15 -8.81 -11.65 -3.23
CA PRO A 15 -7.70 -12.59 -3.23
C PRO A 15 -7.30 -13.14 -4.61
N THR A 16 -8.19 -13.12 -5.60
CA THR A 16 -7.88 -13.50 -6.99
C THR A 16 -6.94 -12.50 -7.67
N ASP A 17 -6.94 -11.23 -7.27
CA ASP A 17 -6.00 -10.23 -7.79
C ASP A 17 -4.54 -10.60 -7.50
N VAL A 18 -4.32 -11.31 -6.38
CA VAL A 18 -3.00 -11.79 -5.96
C VAL A 18 -2.69 -13.18 -6.50
N LYS A 19 -3.70 -14.07 -6.56
CA LYS A 19 -3.52 -15.48 -6.93
C LYS A 19 -3.65 -15.74 -8.42
N GLY A 20 -4.29 -14.85 -9.15
CA GLY A 20 -4.72 -15.08 -10.52
C GLY A 20 -6.09 -15.76 -10.61
N LEU A 21 -6.63 -15.82 -11.82
CA LEU A 21 -7.90 -16.47 -12.10
C LEU A 21 -7.70 -17.94 -12.43
N PRO A 22 -8.45 -18.88 -11.81
CA PRO A 22 -8.41 -20.26 -12.21
C PRO A 22 -9.00 -20.41 -13.62
N TRP A 23 -8.26 -21.02 -14.52
CA TRP A 23 -8.67 -21.24 -15.89
C TRP A 23 -8.47 -22.71 -16.27
N PRO A 24 -9.45 -23.33 -16.96
CA PRO A 24 -9.30 -24.71 -17.40
C PRO A 24 -8.12 -24.84 -18.37
N GLY A 25 -7.34 -25.86 -18.22
CA GLY A 25 -6.29 -26.22 -19.17
C GLY A 25 -6.87 -26.59 -20.54
N SER A 26 -6.02 -26.63 -21.55
CA SER A 26 -6.40 -26.99 -22.92
C SER A 26 -5.54 -28.15 -23.45
N GLY A 27 -6.04 -28.85 -24.44
CA GLY A 27 -5.32 -29.96 -25.06
C GLY A 27 -5.02 -31.10 -24.07
N ARG A 28 -3.74 -31.43 -23.85
CA ARG A 28 -3.33 -32.50 -22.93
C ARG A 28 -3.61 -32.21 -21.47
N THR A 29 -3.79 -30.94 -21.09
CA THR A 29 -4.03 -30.49 -19.72
C THR A 29 -5.51 -30.11 -19.47
N LYS A 30 -6.44 -30.57 -20.31
CA LYS A 30 -7.88 -30.25 -20.22
C LYS A 30 -8.56 -30.66 -18.91
N HIS A 31 -7.93 -31.51 -18.11
CA HIS A 31 -8.41 -31.95 -16.81
C HIS A 31 -7.75 -31.22 -15.63
N GLU A 32 -6.88 -30.24 -15.92
CA GLU A 32 -6.16 -29.43 -14.96
C GLU A 32 -6.71 -27.98 -15.01
N ALA A 33 -6.65 -27.29 -13.88
CA ALA A 33 -6.84 -25.86 -13.82
C ALA A 33 -5.48 -25.19 -13.60
N ARG A 34 -5.25 -24.03 -14.24
CA ARG A 34 -4.08 -23.19 -14.03
C ARG A 34 -4.54 -21.83 -13.56
N PHE A 35 -3.72 -21.19 -12.75
CA PHE A 35 -3.98 -19.80 -12.36
C PHE A 35 -3.35 -18.86 -13.37
N LEU A 36 -4.17 -18.09 -14.07
CA LEU A 36 -3.72 -17.08 -15.01
C LEU A 36 -3.52 -15.75 -14.27
N PRO A 37 -2.28 -15.22 -14.24
CA PRO A 37 -2.02 -13.92 -13.63
C PRO A 37 -2.65 -12.81 -14.50
N PHE A 38 -3.22 -11.80 -13.84
CA PHE A 38 -3.77 -10.61 -14.48
C PHE A 38 -3.44 -9.37 -13.65
N GLY A 39 -3.80 -8.18 -14.15
CA GLY A 39 -3.64 -6.93 -13.43
C GLY A 39 -2.20 -6.69 -12.97
N ASP A 40 -2.07 -6.32 -11.70
CA ASP A 40 -0.77 -5.97 -11.10
C ASP A 40 0.15 -7.18 -10.93
N LEU A 41 -0.41 -8.37 -10.68
CA LEU A 41 0.38 -9.60 -10.64
C LEU A 41 1.06 -9.86 -11.99
N ALA A 42 0.33 -9.75 -13.10
CA ALA A 42 0.89 -9.95 -14.44
C ALA A 42 1.97 -8.90 -14.77
N ARG A 43 1.75 -7.64 -14.37
CA ARG A 43 2.75 -6.57 -14.52
C ARG A 43 4.02 -6.85 -13.71
N ALA A 44 3.87 -7.30 -12.47
CA ALA A 44 5.00 -7.63 -11.61
C ALA A 44 5.79 -8.84 -12.13
N LEU A 45 5.13 -9.89 -12.64
CA LEU A 45 5.76 -11.06 -13.24
C LEU A 45 6.53 -10.71 -14.53
N ALA A 46 6.06 -9.72 -15.27
CA ALA A 46 6.71 -9.26 -16.51
C ALA A 46 7.86 -8.26 -16.26
N ALA A 47 8.14 -7.88 -15.01
CA ALA A 47 9.15 -6.88 -14.68
C ALA A 47 10.56 -7.33 -15.11
N LYS A 48 11.29 -6.43 -15.81
CA LYS A 48 12.67 -6.67 -16.28
C LYS A 48 13.68 -5.66 -15.71
N LYS A 49 13.21 -4.70 -14.92
CA LYS A 49 14.01 -3.65 -14.30
C LYS A 49 13.53 -3.41 -12.87
N PRO A 50 14.29 -2.70 -12.04
CA PRO A 50 13.87 -2.40 -10.68
C PRO A 50 12.42 -1.89 -10.64
N THR A 51 11.56 -2.57 -9.92
CA THR A 51 10.13 -2.31 -9.83
C THR A 51 9.71 -2.31 -8.37
N VAL A 52 9.10 -1.23 -7.93
CA VAL A 52 8.47 -1.15 -6.61
C VAL A 52 7.02 -1.56 -6.73
N TRP A 53 6.61 -2.58 -5.99
CA TRP A 53 5.20 -2.92 -5.83
C TRP A 53 4.71 -2.34 -4.50
N PHE A 54 3.96 -1.25 -4.60
CA PHE A 54 3.45 -0.51 -3.46
C PHE A 54 2.03 -1.00 -3.11
N LEU A 55 1.87 -1.45 -1.86
CA LEU A 55 0.60 -1.93 -1.31
C LEU A 55 0.03 -0.81 -0.42
N ASP A 56 -0.89 -0.05 -0.97
CA ASP A 56 -1.51 1.08 -0.26
C ASP A 56 -2.65 0.59 0.63
N ASP A 57 -2.76 1.14 1.82
CA ASP A 57 -3.78 0.81 2.82
C ASP A 57 -3.87 -0.69 3.17
N LEU A 58 -2.72 -1.39 3.23
CA LEU A 58 -2.66 -2.83 3.50
C LEU A 58 -3.38 -3.23 4.80
N GLY A 59 -3.31 -2.42 5.85
CA GLY A 59 -3.95 -2.69 7.15
C GLY A 59 -5.47 -2.49 7.15
N GLN A 60 -6.05 -1.91 6.10
CA GLN A 60 -7.50 -1.79 5.90
C GLN A 60 -8.08 -2.98 5.13
N ALA A 61 -7.21 -3.77 4.49
CA ALA A 61 -7.62 -4.95 3.75
C ALA A 61 -8.21 -6.02 4.68
N THR A 62 -9.10 -6.83 4.13
CA THR A 62 -9.65 -7.99 4.86
C THR A 62 -8.55 -8.99 5.20
N ASN A 63 -8.76 -9.79 6.26
CA ASN A 63 -7.82 -10.83 6.65
C ASN A 63 -7.53 -11.82 5.51
N ALA A 64 -8.54 -12.13 4.70
CA ALA A 64 -8.40 -13.02 3.54
C ALA A 64 -7.47 -12.42 2.47
N MET A 65 -7.59 -11.11 2.22
CA MET A 65 -6.73 -10.40 1.29
C MET A 65 -5.29 -10.30 1.81
N GLN A 66 -5.12 -9.96 3.07
CA GLN A 66 -3.80 -9.95 3.70
C GLN A 66 -3.14 -11.34 3.66
N ALA A 67 -3.90 -12.41 3.94
CA ALA A 67 -3.41 -13.78 3.86
C ALA A 67 -2.98 -14.18 2.44
N ALA A 68 -3.67 -13.68 1.39
CA ALA A 68 -3.28 -13.91 0.01
C ALA A 68 -1.89 -13.35 -0.31
N TYR A 69 -1.53 -12.19 0.26
CA TYR A 69 -0.20 -11.61 0.09
C TYR A 69 0.91 -12.34 0.86
N MET A 70 0.59 -13.11 1.90
CA MET A 70 1.61 -13.73 2.76
C MET A 70 2.63 -14.59 1.99
N GLN A 71 2.16 -15.41 1.06
CA GLN A 71 3.03 -16.26 0.27
C GLN A 71 3.88 -15.43 -0.70
N LEU A 72 3.26 -14.44 -1.33
CA LEU A 72 3.91 -13.57 -2.29
C LEU A 72 5.03 -12.74 -1.64
N LEU A 73 4.77 -12.20 -0.46
CA LEU A 73 5.75 -11.38 0.28
C LEU A 73 6.95 -12.20 0.78
N LEU A 74 6.72 -13.41 1.29
CA LEU A 74 7.79 -14.23 1.86
C LEU A 74 8.52 -15.05 0.81
N ALA A 75 7.75 -15.89 0.06
CA ALA A 75 8.32 -16.85 -0.87
C ALA A 75 8.58 -16.27 -2.27
N ARG A 76 8.17 -15.02 -2.50
CA ARG A 76 8.27 -14.32 -3.80
C ARG A 76 7.65 -15.15 -4.93
N ARG A 77 6.62 -15.90 -4.60
CA ARG A 77 5.88 -16.73 -5.54
C ARG A 77 4.42 -16.86 -5.14
N VAL A 78 3.60 -17.15 -6.10
CA VAL A 78 2.20 -17.51 -5.91
C VAL A 78 1.84 -18.59 -6.92
N ASN A 79 1.24 -19.66 -6.44
CA ASN A 79 1.02 -20.86 -7.26
C ASN A 79 2.32 -21.30 -8.00
N GLU A 80 2.26 -21.43 -9.33
CA GLU A 80 3.39 -21.75 -10.20
C GLU A 80 4.26 -20.53 -10.57
N HIS A 81 3.81 -19.30 -10.30
CA HIS A 81 4.47 -18.09 -10.73
C HIS A 81 5.49 -17.61 -9.70
N VAL A 82 6.72 -17.32 -10.16
CA VAL A 82 7.81 -16.76 -9.35
C VAL A 82 8.05 -15.32 -9.76
N LEU A 83 8.07 -14.40 -8.77
CA LEU A 83 8.38 -13.00 -9.01
C LEU A 83 9.86 -12.81 -9.37
N PRO A 84 10.17 -11.95 -10.34
CA PRO A 84 11.54 -11.54 -10.63
C PRO A 84 12.20 -10.86 -9.41
N ASP A 85 13.52 -11.06 -9.24
CA ASP A 85 14.29 -10.47 -8.12
C ASP A 85 14.29 -8.94 -8.13
N CYS A 86 14.03 -8.33 -9.29
CA CYS A 86 13.97 -6.88 -9.44
C CYS A 86 12.70 -6.23 -8.84
N VAL A 87 11.72 -7.01 -8.38
CA VAL A 87 10.51 -6.50 -7.73
C VAL A 87 10.75 -6.36 -6.23
N THR A 88 10.46 -5.21 -5.65
CA THR A 88 10.55 -4.93 -4.21
C THR A 88 9.20 -4.49 -3.69
N PHE A 89 8.80 -5.00 -2.53
CA PHE A 89 7.54 -4.61 -1.89
C PHE A 89 7.75 -3.44 -0.93
N VAL A 90 6.84 -2.49 -1.00
CA VAL A 90 6.65 -1.43 -0.01
C VAL A 90 5.16 -1.41 0.34
N ALA A 91 4.82 -1.21 1.60
CA ALA A 91 3.43 -1.11 2.01
C ALA A 91 3.22 0.13 2.87
N ALA A 92 2.03 0.71 2.79
CA ALA A 92 1.57 1.76 3.70
C ALA A 92 0.29 1.33 4.41
N THR A 93 0.11 1.86 5.60
CA THR A 93 -1.12 1.69 6.37
C THR A 93 -1.26 2.79 7.41
N ASN A 94 -2.48 3.12 7.76
CA ASN A 94 -2.77 3.95 8.92
C ASN A 94 -2.58 3.12 10.21
N ARG A 95 -2.28 3.79 11.31
CA ARG A 95 -2.18 3.15 12.63
C ARG A 95 -3.59 2.84 13.16
N ARG A 96 -3.71 1.80 13.99
CA ARG A 96 -4.97 1.48 14.67
C ARG A 96 -5.43 2.62 15.59
N SER A 97 -4.49 3.35 16.17
CA SER A 97 -4.75 4.53 16.99
C SER A 97 -5.46 5.65 16.22
N ASP A 98 -5.26 5.72 14.89
CA ASP A 98 -5.82 6.77 14.06
C ASP A 98 -7.31 6.54 13.74
N ARG A 99 -7.90 5.43 14.22
CA ARG A 99 -9.31 5.03 14.03
C ARG A 99 -9.82 5.13 12.58
N ALA A 100 -8.92 5.01 11.61
CA ALA A 100 -9.20 5.15 10.18
C ALA A 100 -9.81 3.88 9.54
N GLY A 101 -10.63 3.13 10.28
CA GLY A 101 -11.22 1.87 9.79
C GLY A 101 -10.20 0.73 9.63
N VAL A 102 -9.06 0.82 10.32
CA VAL A 102 -7.95 -0.14 10.16
C VAL A 102 -8.21 -1.40 10.99
N ASN A 103 -8.30 -2.55 10.34
CA ASN A 103 -8.33 -3.86 11.00
C ASN A 103 -6.98 -4.20 11.64
N GLY A 104 -5.91 -3.53 11.22
CA GLY A 104 -4.52 -3.81 11.55
C GLY A 104 -3.90 -4.79 10.57
N ILE A 105 -2.58 -4.87 10.59
CA ILE A 105 -1.84 -5.84 9.79
C ILE A 105 -1.69 -7.12 10.59
N LEU A 106 -2.02 -8.26 9.98
CA LEU A 106 -1.81 -9.58 10.57
C LEU A 106 -0.33 -9.76 10.93
N GLU A 107 -0.04 -10.28 12.14
CA GLU A 107 1.35 -10.52 12.58
C GLU A 107 2.18 -11.32 11.57
N PRO A 108 1.64 -12.40 10.95
CA PRO A 108 2.37 -13.10 9.92
C PRO A 108 2.70 -12.25 8.69
N VAL A 109 1.88 -11.27 8.33
CA VAL A 109 2.14 -10.34 7.22
C VAL A 109 3.19 -9.32 7.63
N LYS A 110 3.03 -8.73 8.81
CA LYS A 110 3.94 -7.71 9.36
C LYS A 110 5.37 -8.25 9.47
N SER A 111 5.56 -9.48 9.94
CA SER A 111 6.88 -10.12 10.10
C SER A 111 7.63 -10.39 8.78
N ARG A 112 6.99 -10.17 7.63
CA ARG A 112 7.62 -10.33 6.30
C ARG A 112 8.24 -9.05 5.78
N PHE A 113 8.00 -7.93 6.43
CA PHE A 113 8.67 -6.66 6.13
C PHE A 113 9.93 -6.52 7.00
N ALA A 114 11.04 -6.22 6.37
CA ALA A 114 12.33 -6.06 7.05
C ALA A 114 12.37 -4.84 7.96
N THR A 115 11.59 -3.80 7.64
CA THR A 115 11.59 -2.52 8.36
C THR A 115 10.18 -1.95 8.42
N ILE A 116 9.83 -1.38 9.56
CA ILE A 116 8.60 -0.62 9.76
C ILE A 116 9.01 0.80 10.15
N ILE A 117 8.56 1.76 9.38
CA ILE A 117 8.87 3.18 9.59
C ILE A 117 7.60 3.89 10.04
N HIS A 118 7.66 4.61 11.13
CA HIS A 118 6.62 5.52 11.56
C HIS A 118 6.85 6.87 10.89
N VAL A 119 5.87 7.32 10.10
CA VAL A 119 5.88 8.64 9.46
C VAL A 119 5.00 9.56 10.28
N GLU A 120 5.57 10.66 10.75
CA GLU A 120 4.86 11.68 11.51
C GLU A 120 4.94 13.03 10.78
N PRO A 121 3.90 13.85 10.85
CA PRO A 121 3.94 15.18 10.29
C PRO A 121 5.06 16.01 10.93
N ASN A 122 5.89 16.64 10.11
CA ASN A 122 6.91 17.58 10.54
C ASN A 122 6.60 18.96 9.94
N LEU A 123 6.53 19.99 10.79
CA LEU A 123 6.17 21.34 10.36
C LEU A 123 7.21 21.97 9.43
N ASP A 124 8.50 21.77 9.70
CA ASP A 124 9.54 22.38 8.88
C ASP A 124 9.60 21.71 7.50
N ASP A 125 9.49 20.41 7.44
CA ASP A 125 9.41 19.67 6.17
C ASP A 125 8.18 20.07 5.37
N TRP A 126 7.03 20.23 6.04
CA TRP A 126 5.82 20.71 5.40
C TRP A 126 5.97 22.15 4.89
N CYS A 127 6.58 23.05 5.69
CA CYS A 127 6.84 24.41 5.28
C CYS A 127 7.77 24.49 4.05
N ASN A 128 8.81 23.67 4.01
CA ASN A 128 9.72 23.61 2.87
C ASN A 128 9.01 23.14 1.61
N TRP A 129 8.28 22.03 1.69
CA TRP A 129 7.45 21.53 0.60
C TRP A 129 6.42 22.55 0.14
N SER A 130 5.76 23.26 1.07
CA SER A 130 4.69 24.21 0.77
C SER A 130 5.16 25.42 -0.06
N ILE A 131 6.44 25.76 0.01
CA ILE A 131 7.05 26.81 -0.83
C ILE A 131 7.06 26.35 -2.28
N GLU A 132 7.53 25.13 -2.54
CA GLU A 132 7.60 24.54 -3.87
C GLU A 132 6.19 24.28 -4.45
N ALA A 133 5.24 23.92 -3.57
CA ALA A 133 3.84 23.69 -3.94
C ALA A 133 3.03 24.98 -4.14
N GLY A 134 3.63 26.18 -3.92
CA GLY A 134 2.95 27.47 -4.09
C GLY A 134 1.88 27.78 -3.05
N ILE A 135 1.94 27.15 -1.87
CA ILE A 135 1.00 27.41 -0.77
C ILE A 135 1.20 28.85 -0.24
N PRO A 136 0.11 29.60 0.05
CA PRO A 136 0.20 30.97 0.55
C PRO A 136 1.07 31.12 1.79
N ALA A 137 1.83 32.23 1.85
CA ALA A 137 2.75 32.51 2.95
C ALA A 137 2.01 32.70 4.28
N GLU A 138 0.79 33.20 4.22
CA GLU A 138 -0.09 33.45 5.37
C GLU A 138 -0.42 32.11 6.09
N LEU A 139 -0.70 31.05 5.33
CA LEU A 139 -0.96 29.73 5.91
C LEU A 139 0.29 29.16 6.58
N ARG A 140 1.46 29.32 5.96
CA ARG A 140 2.73 28.92 6.58
C ARG A 140 3.00 29.67 7.87
N ALA A 141 2.78 30.98 7.87
CA ALA A 141 2.93 31.83 9.07
C ALA A 141 1.95 31.41 10.17
N PHE A 142 0.70 31.15 9.81
CA PHE A 142 -0.32 30.68 10.75
C PHE A 142 0.05 29.34 11.37
N LEU A 143 0.49 28.34 10.57
CA LEU A 143 0.89 27.04 11.09
C LEU A 143 2.17 27.11 11.93
N ARG A 144 3.10 28.03 11.63
CA ARG A 144 4.24 28.31 12.52
C ARG A 144 3.82 28.91 13.86
N PHE A 145 2.76 29.70 13.88
CA PHE A 145 2.17 30.22 15.12
C PHE A 145 1.35 29.17 15.87
N ARG A 146 0.71 28.24 15.16
CA ARG A 146 -0.13 27.17 15.71
C ARG A 146 0.29 25.79 15.18
N PRO A 147 1.47 25.27 15.57
CA PRO A 147 2.05 24.06 14.99
C PRO A 147 1.17 22.82 15.12
N HIS A 148 0.40 22.69 16.20
CA HIS A 148 -0.50 21.56 16.45
C HIS A 148 -1.61 21.43 15.39
N LEU A 149 -1.98 22.53 14.74
CA LEU A 149 -3.00 22.53 13.69
C LEU A 149 -2.52 21.95 12.36
N LEU A 150 -1.23 21.66 12.21
CA LEU A 150 -0.75 20.91 11.04
C LEU A 150 -1.37 19.51 10.98
N CYS A 151 -1.56 18.88 12.14
CA CYS A 151 -2.18 17.57 12.24
C CYS A 151 -2.89 17.43 13.59
N ASP A 152 -4.17 17.79 13.60
CA ASP A 152 -5.04 17.65 14.77
C ASP A 152 -6.25 16.79 14.39
N VAL A 153 -5.97 15.51 14.14
CA VAL A 153 -6.99 14.54 13.76
C VAL A 153 -7.78 14.12 14.99
N GLN A 154 -9.03 14.56 15.05
CA GLN A 154 -10.00 14.18 16.07
C GLN A 154 -10.98 13.17 15.49
N PRO A 155 -10.77 11.84 15.70
CA PRO A 155 -11.67 10.83 15.19
C PRO A 155 -13.08 11.02 15.79
N THR A 156 -14.03 11.42 14.97
CA THR A 156 -15.44 11.62 15.34
C THR A 156 -16.35 10.91 14.33
N ALA A 157 -17.55 10.57 14.80
CA ALA A 157 -18.61 10.06 13.92
C ALA A 157 -19.32 11.18 13.17
N ASP A 158 -19.12 12.44 13.57
CA ASP A 158 -19.72 13.61 12.94
C ASP A 158 -19.04 13.92 11.61
N MET A 159 -19.78 14.56 10.70
CA MET A 159 -19.25 14.99 9.40
C MET A 159 -18.43 16.28 9.52
N THR A 160 -17.48 16.30 10.45
CA THR A 160 -16.54 17.40 10.65
C THR A 160 -15.16 17.01 10.14
N ASN A 161 -14.52 17.92 9.41
CA ASN A 161 -13.17 17.68 8.89
C ASN A 161 -12.13 18.00 9.97
N SER A 162 -11.12 17.16 10.09
CA SER A 162 -9.98 17.40 10.99
C SER A 162 -8.81 18.00 10.22
N PRO A 163 -8.09 18.98 10.80
CA PRO A 163 -6.87 19.50 10.20
C PRO A 163 -5.85 18.38 9.96
N SER A 164 -5.30 18.34 8.76
CA SER A 164 -4.23 17.41 8.40
C SER A 164 -3.26 18.05 7.41
N PRO A 165 -2.04 17.53 7.24
CA PRO A 165 -1.11 18.08 6.26
C PRO A 165 -1.64 18.06 4.82
N ARG A 166 -2.71 17.31 4.57
CA ARG A 166 -3.36 17.13 3.26
C ARG A 166 -4.52 18.12 3.04
N THR A 167 -5.12 18.63 4.09
CA THR A 167 -6.23 19.60 4.07
C THR A 167 -5.75 21.01 4.32
#